data_62ba31134c89acdbc591c01d5e68d1fb
#
_entry.id   62ba31134c89acdbc591c01d5e68d1fb
#
_cell.length_a   1.000
_cell.length_b   1.000
_cell.length_c   1.000
_cell.angle_alpha   90.00
_cell.angle_beta   90.00
_cell.angle_gamma   90.00
#
_symmetry.space_group_name_H-M   'P 1'
#
loop_
_entity.id
_entity.type
_entity.pdbx_description
1 polymer ?
#
loop_
_entity_poly.entity_id
_entity_poly.type
_entity_poly.pdbx_seq_one_letter_code
_entity_poly.pdbx_strand_id
1 'polypeptide(L)' 'MRDSLLNEANTEIEIINRAIRLHRASESDKTRLEKLEVYTIDLYELDLNNVDVVFPKKP' A
#
# COMPACT_ATOMS: atom_id res chain seq x y z
N MET A 1 -0.68 12.37 9.23
CA MET A 1 -1.42 11.11 9.21
C MET A 1 -1.28 10.34 7.92
N ARG A 2 -1.49 11.01 6.78
CA ARG A 2 -1.28 10.38 5.48
C ARG A 2 0.14 9.82 5.34
N ASP A 3 1.14 10.55 5.77
CA ASP A 3 2.53 10.12 5.64
C ASP A 3 2.81 8.85 6.45
N SER A 4 2.21 8.73 7.64
CA SER A 4 2.34 7.52 8.44
C SER A 4 1.69 6.32 7.76
N LEU A 5 0.53 6.52 7.16
CA LEU A 5 -0.18 5.48 6.42
C LEU A 5 0.63 5.03 5.20
N LEU A 6 1.22 5.99 4.48
CA LEU A 6 2.08 5.68 3.34
C LEU A 6 3.31 4.90 3.78
N ASN A 7 3.94 5.30 4.88
CA ASN A 7 5.12 4.61 5.40
C ASN A 7 4.79 3.17 5.78
N GLU A 8 3.67 2.95 6.45
CA GLU A 8 3.24 1.60 6.82
C GLU A 8 3.00 0.74 5.59
N ALA A 9 2.26 1.27 4.61
CA ALA A 9 1.96 0.54 3.39
C ALA A 9 3.23 0.24 2.61
N ASN A 10 4.14 1.20 2.49
CA ASN A 10 5.40 1.00 1.79
C ASN A 10 6.27 -0.05 2.48
N THR A 11 6.29 -0.08 3.80
CA THR A 11 7.02 -1.10 4.55
C THR A 11 6.48 -2.49 4.26
N GLU A 12 5.16 -2.65 4.25
CA GLU A 12 4.53 -3.93 3.93
C GLU A 12 4.82 -4.34 2.50
N ILE A 13 4.77 -3.39 1.56
CA ILE A 13 5.10 -3.65 0.15
C ILE A 13 6.54 -4.14 0.03
N GLU A 14 7.48 -3.51 0.71
CA GLU A 14 8.89 -3.94 0.69
C GLU A 14 9.05 -5.36 1.20
N ILE A 15 8.38 -5.69 2.29
CA ILE A 15 8.46 -7.03 2.87
C ILE A 15 7.92 -8.07 1.90
N ILE A 16 6.78 -7.80 1.29
CA ILE A 16 6.16 -8.72 0.34
C ILE A 16 7.04 -8.87 -0.91
N ASN A 17 7.57 -7.77 -1.43
CA ASN A 17 8.47 -7.82 -2.58
C ASN A 17 9.72 -8.65 -2.28
N ARG A 18 10.24 -8.53 -1.07
CA ARG A 18 11.38 -9.33 -0.64
C ARG A 18 11.02 -10.80 -0.59
N ALA A 19 9.83 -11.12 -0.09
CA ALA A 19 9.35 -12.50 -0.04
C ALA A 19 9.20 -13.08 -1.45
N ILE A 20 8.68 -12.29 -2.39
CA ILE A 20 8.54 -12.71 -3.78
C ILE A 20 9.92 -13.00 -4.38
N ARG A 21 10.87 -12.11 -4.16
CA ARG A 21 12.24 -12.26 -4.67
C ARG A 21 12.90 -13.53 -4.13
N LEU A 22 12.58 -13.89 -2.89
CA LEU A 22 13.14 -15.07 -2.23
C LEU A 22 12.30 -16.32 -2.45
N HIS A 23 11.25 -16.23 -3.28
CA HIS A 23 10.32 -17.34 -3.55
C HIS A 23 9.61 -17.85 -2.30
N ARG A 24 9.27 -16.93 -1.39
CA ARG A 24 8.57 -17.27 -0.14
C ARG A 24 7.18 -16.66 -0.04
N ALA A 25 6.75 -15.92 -1.06
CA ALA A 25 5.44 -15.28 -1.05
C ALA A 25 4.36 -16.29 -1.46
N SER A 26 3.22 -16.22 -0.77
CA SER A 26 2.04 -16.97 -1.14
C SER A 26 1.18 -16.19 -2.14
N GLU A 27 0.14 -16.83 -2.68
CA GLU A 27 -0.82 -16.13 -3.53
C GLU A 27 -1.53 -15.02 -2.76
N SER A 28 -1.81 -15.24 -1.47
CA SER A 28 -2.40 -14.21 -0.61
C SER A 28 -1.49 -13.00 -0.50
N ASP A 29 -0.19 -13.21 -0.39
CA ASP A 29 0.79 -12.14 -0.30
C ASP A 29 0.79 -11.31 -1.59
N LYS A 30 0.75 -11.96 -2.74
CA LYS A 30 0.72 -11.27 -4.03
C LYS A 30 -0.53 -10.42 -4.19
N THR A 31 -1.68 -10.96 -3.78
CA THR A 31 -2.95 -10.24 -3.81
C THR A 31 -2.89 -9.02 -2.89
N ARG A 32 -2.33 -9.21 -1.68
CA ARG A 32 -2.18 -8.12 -0.73
C ARG A 32 -1.26 -7.03 -1.26
N LEU A 33 -0.18 -7.41 -1.93
CA LEU A 33 0.73 -6.46 -2.55
C LEU A 33 0.00 -5.57 -3.55
N GLU A 34 -0.81 -6.15 -4.41
CA GLU A 34 -1.58 -5.40 -5.39
C GLU A 34 -2.52 -4.40 -4.69
N LYS A 35 -3.22 -4.84 -3.65
CA LYS A 35 -4.12 -3.98 -2.88
C LYS A 35 -3.37 -2.84 -2.19
N LEU A 36 -2.19 -3.12 -1.65
CA LEU A 36 -1.36 -2.11 -1.01
C LEU A 36 -0.85 -1.08 -2.01
N GLU A 37 -0.48 -1.52 -3.20
CA GLU A 37 -0.04 -0.62 -4.24
C GLU A 37 -1.16 0.34 -4.65
N VAL A 38 -2.37 -0.17 -4.85
CA VAL A 38 -3.53 0.67 -5.15
C VAL A 38 -3.80 1.64 -4.00
N TYR A 39 -3.72 1.15 -2.78
CA TYR A 39 -3.93 1.98 -1.59
C TYR A 39 -2.94 3.15 -1.53
N THR A 40 -1.66 2.93 -1.84
CA THR A 40 -0.66 4.00 -1.82
C THR A 40 -0.92 5.03 -2.92
N ILE A 41 -1.39 4.59 -4.08
CA ILE A 41 -1.75 5.50 -5.17
C ILE A 41 -2.96 6.34 -4.77
N ASP A 42 -3.97 5.73 -4.15
CA ASP A 42 -5.14 6.44 -3.67
C ASP A 42 -4.77 7.51 -2.66
N LEU A 43 -3.87 7.20 -1.72
CA LEU A 43 -3.40 8.18 -0.75
C LEU A 43 -2.66 9.33 -1.42
N TYR A 44 -1.86 9.03 -2.42
CA TYR A 44 -1.12 10.04 -3.18
C TYR A 44 -2.07 10.98 -3.92
N GLU A 45 -3.10 10.41 -4.56
CA GLU A 45 -4.07 11.20 -5.30
C GLU A 45 -4.90 12.11 -4.39
N LEU A 46 -5.18 11.69 -3.17
CA LEU A 46 -5.85 12.53 -2.19
C LEU A 46 -5.07 13.82 -1.92
N ASP A 47 -3.75 13.73 -1.90
CA ASP A 47 -2.89 14.88 -1.68
C ASP A 47 -3.03 15.90 -2.82
N LEU A 48 -3.21 15.43 -4.04
CA LEU A 48 -3.34 16.29 -5.21
C LEU A 48 -4.68 17.00 -5.26
N ASN A 49 -5.75 16.34 -4.84
CA ASN A 49 -7.10 16.87 -4.92
C ASN A 49 -7.48 17.78 -3.76
N ASN A 50 -6.99 17.48 -2.57
CA ASN A 50 -7.15 18.29 -1.36
C ASN A 50 -8.57 18.83 -1.12
N VAL A 51 -9.60 18.03 -1.39
CA VAL A 51 -11.00 18.39 -1.19
C VAL A 51 -11.70 17.27 -0.42
N ASP A 52 -12.36 17.59 0.67
CA ASP A 52 -13.15 16.63 1.47
C ASP A 52 -12.53 15.24 1.54
N VAL A 53 -11.34 15.18 2.12
CA VAL A 53 -10.52 13.98 2.08
C VAL A 53 -11.08 12.89 2.96
N VAL A 54 -11.49 11.78 2.33
CA VAL A 54 -11.81 10.55 3.03
C VAL A 54 -10.70 9.56 2.72
N PHE A 55 -9.95 9.16 3.73
CA PHE A 55 -8.87 8.21 3.52
C PHE A 55 -9.43 6.82 3.18
N PRO A 56 -8.84 6.13 2.19
CA PRO A 56 -9.24 4.77 1.89
C PRO A 56 -8.91 3.83 3.05
N LYS A 57 -9.64 2.75 3.15
CA LYS A 57 -9.35 1.73 4.15
C LYS A 57 -8.08 0.98 3.77
N LYS A 58 -7.23 0.75 4.76
CA LYS A 58 -6.06 -0.07 4.57
C LYS A 58 -6.47 -1.52 4.29
N PRO A 59 -5.96 -2.10 3.23
CA PRO A 59 -6.28 -3.50 2.90
C PRO A 59 -5.61 -4.48 3.86
#